data_c98f51cf81da6cbd939265d2c620adc3
#
_entry.id   c98f51cf81da6cbd939265d2c620adc3
#
_cell.length_a   1.000
_cell.length_b   1.000
_cell.length_c   1.000
_cell.angle_alpha   90.00
_cell.angle_beta   90.00
_cell.angle_gamma   90.00
#
_symmetry.space_group_name_H-M   'P 1'
#
loop_
_entity.id
_entity.type
_entity.pdbx_description
1 polymer ?
#
loop_
_entity_poly.entity_id
_entity_poly.type
_entity_poly.pdbx_seq_one_letter_code
_entity_poly.pdbx_strand_id
1 'polypeptide(L)'
;STIAPVDLAESDGIARLASAIGSRWDRLDYLVLSAAYLPTLTPVTQIDGKQLSQALTVNFLASQALLANFDPLLKRADAGRVIGLTSSVGASPRAYWSAYASTKAAFDNLLESYAQEVEKLSKVRVAVLDPGATRTEMRAKAYPGEDPKTVKAPEEVAKRLVELLVNDFEGFHRERVEG
;
A
#
# COMPACT_ATOMS: atom_id res chain seq x y z
N SER A 1 10.30 -12.56 -14.42
CA SER A 1 9.09 -11.95 -13.81
C SER A 1 7.86 -12.36 -14.62
N THR A 2 6.71 -12.47 -13.92
CA THR A 2 5.40 -12.76 -14.55
C THR A 2 4.49 -11.57 -14.30
N ILE A 3 3.75 -11.15 -15.34
CA ILE A 3 2.72 -10.11 -15.22
C ILE A 3 1.37 -10.79 -15.17
N ALA A 4 0.56 -10.45 -14.17
CA ALA A 4 -0.83 -10.91 -14.03
C ALA A 4 -1.74 -9.67 -13.94
N PRO A 5 -2.38 -9.24 -15.01
CA PRO A 5 -3.31 -8.11 -14.99
C PRO A 5 -4.51 -8.45 -14.10
N VAL A 6 -4.76 -7.64 -13.11
CA VAL A 6 -5.91 -7.77 -12.18
C VAL A 6 -6.48 -6.39 -11.90
N ASP A 7 -7.77 -6.24 -12.05
CA ASP A 7 -8.46 -5.07 -11.54
C ASP A 7 -8.70 -5.25 -10.03
N LEU A 8 -8.07 -4.41 -9.23
CA LEU A 8 -8.19 -4.45 -7.78
C LEU A 8 -9.57 -3.99 -7.27
N ALA A 9 -10.40 -3.40 -8.13
CA ALA A 9 -11.78 -3.10 -7.80
C ALA A 9 -12.71 -4.34 -7.91
N GLU A 10 -12.21 -5.43 -8.51
CA GLU A 10 -12.94 -6.70 -8.63
C GLU A 10 -12.48 -7.68 -7.54
N SER A 11 -13.33 -7.96 -6.55
CA SER A 11 -13.02 -8.88 -5.45
C SER A 11 -12.64 -10.29 -5.94
N ASP A 12 -13.32 -10.81 -6.94
CA ASP A 12 -13.05 -12.13 -7.51
C ASP A 12 -11.70 -12.19 -8.24
N GLY A 13 -11.23 -11.07 -8.78
CA GLY A 13 -9.93 -10.95 -9.42
C GLY A 13 -8.77 -11.27 -8.47
N ILE A 14 -8.83 -10.74 -7.26
CA ILE A 14 -7.82 -10.97 -6.22
C ILE A 14 -7.83 -12.44 -5.77
N ALA A 15 -9.01 -13.02 -5.55
CA ALA A 15 -9.12 -14.44 -5.16
C ALA A 15 -8.58 -15.38 -6.24
N ARG A 16 -8.90 -15.13 -7.53
CA ARG A 16 -8.35 -15.89 -8.66
C ARG A 16 -6.82 -15.76 -8.75
N LEU A 17 -6.28 -14.55 -8.57
CA LEU A 17 -4.83 -14.32 -8.53
C LEU A 17 -4.16 -15.14 -7.42
N ALA A 18 -4.69 -15.09 -6.19
CA ALA A 18 -4.13 -15.83 -5.07
C ALA A 18 -4.19 -17.34 -5.29
N SER A 19 -5.28 -17.86 -5.85
CA SER A 19 -5.41 -19.27 -6.24
C SER A 19 -4.38 -19.67 -7.29
N ALA A 20 -4.20 -18.84 -8.33
CA ALA A 20 -3.22 -19.10 -9.38
C ALA A 20 -1.76 -19.07 -8.87
N ILE A 21 -1.46 -18.18 -7.92
CA ILE A 21 -0.14 -18.11 -7.27
C ILE A 21 0.05 -19.33 -6.36
N GLY A 22 -0.93 -19.65 -5.51
CA GLY A 22 -0.86 -20.79 -4.59
C GLY A 22 -0.81 -22.15 -5.26
N SER A 23 -1.28 -22.27 -6.54
CA SER A 23 -1.10 -23.50 -7.32
C SER A 23 0.30 -23.67 -7.89
N ARG A 24 1.14 -22.63 -7.91
CA ARG A 24 2.49 -22.63 -8.48
C ARG A 24 3.59 -22.57 -7.42
N TRP A 25 3.32 -21.94 -6.29
CA TRP A 25 4.28 -21.69 -5.23
C TRP A 25 3.70 -22.08 -3.88
N ASP A 26 4.49 -22.75 -3.08
CA ASP A 26 4.08 -23.21 -1.74
C ASP A 26 4.07 -22.09 -0.70
N ARG A 27 4.78 -20.99 -0.98
CA ARG A 27 4.91 -19.83 -0.09
C ARG A 27 5.03 -18.52 -0.88
N LEU A 28 4.80 -17.42 -0.19
CA LEU A 28 5.06 -16.06 -0.67
C LEU A 28 5.96 -15.36 0.34
N ASP A 29 7.16 -14.97 -0.09
CA ASP A 29 8.12 -14.33 0.82
C ASP A 29 7.81 -12.83 1.01
N TYR A 30 7.33 -12.14 -0.04
CA TYR A 30 7.09 -10.70 -0.03
C TYR A 30 5.75 -10.33 -0.65
N LEU A 31 5.00 -9.45 0.04
CA LEU A 31 3.80 -8.79 -0.49
C LEU A 31 3.97 -7.28 -0.39
N VAL A 32 3.98 -6.59 -1.54
CA VAL A 32 4.06 -5.14 -1.60
C VAL A 32 2.73 -4.54 -2.05
N LEU A 33 2.11 -3.76 -1.19
CA LEU A 33 0.84 -3.07 -1.43
C LEU A 33 1.13 -1.65 -1.90
N SER A 34 1.29 -1.47 -3.21
CA SER A 34 1.70 -0.20 -3.83
C SER A 34 0.59 0.52 -4.60
N ALA A 35 -0.48 -0.19 -4.95
CA ALA A 35 -1.57 0.41 -5.71
C ALA A 35 -2.33 1.47 -4.90
N ALA A 36 -2.67 2.58 -5.54
CA ALA A 36 -3.52 3.59 -4.95
C ALA A 36 -4.23 4.42 -6.04
N TYR A 37 -5.42 4.90 -5.71
CA TYR A 37 -6.19 5.85 -6.51
C TYR A 37 -6.27 7.19 -5.76
N LEU A 38 -5.95 8.28 -6.44
CA LEU A 38 -6.10 9.65 -5.95
C LEU A 38 -7.37 10.28 -6.55
N PRO A 39 -8.42 10.49 -5.74
CA PRO A 39 -9.59 11.25 -6.19
C PRO A 39 -9.25 12.73 -6.40
N THR A 40 -10.16 13.47 -7.02
CA THR A 40 -10.02 14.93 -7.17
C THR A 40 -9.92 15.59 -5.80
N LEU A 41 -8.92 16.44 -5.62
CA LEU A 41 -8.73 17.20 -4.38
C LEU A 41 -9.78 18.29 -4.27
N THR A 42 -10.70 18.17 -3.31
CA THR A 42 -11.86 19.06 -3.14
C THR A 42 -12.16 19.32 -1.67
N PRO A 43 -12.93 20.39 -1.36
CA PRO A 43 -13.50 20.54 -0.02
C PRO A 43 -14.32 19.31 0.39
N VAL A 44 -14.34 18.97 1.68
CA VAL A 44 -15.08 17.80 2.23
C VAL A 44 -16.54 17.76 1.77
N THR A 45 -17.18 18.93 1.70
CA THR A 45 -18.60 19.06 1.32
C THR A 45 -18.86 18.86 -0.18
N GLN A 46 -17.82 18.77 -1.01
CA GLN A 46 -17.91 18.66 -2.46
C GLN A 46 -17.29 17.36 -2.99
N ILE A 47 -17.00 16.40 -2.11
CA ILE A 47 -16.45 15.11 -2.52
C ILE A 47 -17.45 14.37 -3.39
N ASP A 48 -17.01 13.95 -4.58
CA ASP A 48 -17.78 13.06 -5.44
C ASP A 48 -17.84 11.65 -4.84
N GLY A 49 -19.08 11.15 -4.62
CA GLY A 49 -19.30 9.86 -3.97
C GLY A 49 -18.75 8.67 -4.76
N LYS A 50 -18.70 8.74 -6.10
CA LYS A 50 -18.14 7.66 -6.94
C LYS A 50 -16.63 7.61 -6.79
N GLN A 51 -15.96 8.77 -6.81
CA GLN A 51 -14.51 8.84 -6.61
C GLN A 51 -14.12 8.42 -5.19
N LEU A 52 -14.90 8.77 -4.17
CA LEU A 52 -14.68 8.31 -2.80
C LEU A 52 -14.83 6.78 -2.69
N SER A 53 -15.88 6.23 -3.28
CA SER A 53 -16.10 4.77 -3.31
C SER A 53 -14.95 4.06 -4.02
N GLN A 54 -14.49 4.57 -5.15
CA GLN A 54 -13.35 4.03 -5.88
C GLN A 54 -12.06 4.09 -5.05
N ALA A 55 -11.82 5.21 -4.36
CA ALA A 55 -10.66 5.35 -3.48
C ALA A 55 -10.69 4.35 -2.32
N LEU A 56 -11.85 4.17 -1.67
CA LEU A 56 -12.03 3.16 -0.62
C LEU A 56 -11.80 1.75 -1.16
N THR A 57 -12.34 1.45 -2.33
CA THR A 57 -12.19 0.12 -2.95
C THR A 57 -10.74 -0.19 -3.24
N VAL A 58 -10.03 0.69 -3.95
CA VAL A 58 -8.64 0.43 -4.37
C VAL A 58 -7.65 0.56 -3.21
N ASN A 59 -7.76 1.62 -2.39
CA ASN A 59 -6.74 1.93 -1.39
C ASN A 59 -6.91 1.12 -0.09
N PHE A 60 -8.11 0.63 0.20
CA PHE A 60 -8.41 -0.03 1.47
C PHE A 60 -8.96 -1.45 1.28
N LEU A 61 -10.12 -1.62 0.62
CA LEU A 61 -10.76 -2.93 0.51
C LEU A 61 -9.92 -3.94 -0.27
N ALA A 62 -9.29 -3.51 -1.37
CA ALA A 62 -8.37 -4.37 -2.12
C ALA A 62 -7.17 -4.81 -1.28
N SER A 63 -6.65 -3.92 -0.43
CA SER A 63 -5.53 -4.26 0.47
C SER A 63 -5.94 -5.30 1.51
N GLN A 64 -7.13 -5.17 2.10
CA GLN A 64 -7.69 -6.17 3.00
C GLN A 64 -7.90 -7.51 2.28
N ALA A 65 -8.46 -7.50 1.07
CA ALA A 65 -8.66 -8.72 0.29
C ALA A 65 -7.32 -9.39 -0.10
N LEU A 66 -6.29 -8.61 -0.45
CA LEU A 66 -4.95 -9.14 -0.71
C LEU A 66 -4.35 -9.78 0.55
N LEU A 67 -4.43 -9.13 1.70
CA LEU A 67 -3.98 -9.72 2.96
C LEU A 67 -4.71 -11.03 3.26
N ALA A 68 -6.04 -11.05 3.21
CA ALA A 68 -6.85 -12.22 3.51
C ALA A 68 -6.51 -13.42 2.60
N ASN A 69 -6.27 -13.17 1.31
CA ASN A 69 -6.00 -14.21 0.34
C ASN A 69 -4.54 -14.70 0.36
N PHE A 70 -3.58 -13.85 0.71
CA PHE A 70 -2.15 -14.19 0.70
C PHE A 70 -1.58 -14.54 2.09
N ASP A 71 -2.28 -14.28 3.19
CA ASP A 71 -1.86 -14.60 4.55
C ASP A 71 -1.39 -16.07 4.72
N PRO A 72 -2.10 -17.08 4.18
CA PRO A 72 -1.65 -18.47 4.32
C PRO A 72 -0.32 -18.76 3.61
N LEU A 73 -0.02 -18.06 2.51
CA LEU A 73 1.25 -18.19 1.79
C LEU A 73 2.38 -17.44 2.50
N LEU A 74 2.09 -16.24 3.01
CA LEU A 74 3.03 -15.43 3.79
C LEU A 74 3.48 -16.15 5.07
N LYS A 75 2.55 -16.79 5.78
CA LYS A 75 2.84 -17.54 7.01
C LYS A 75 3.69 -18.79 6.79
N ARG A 76 3.76 -19.30 5.57
CA ARG A 76 4.65 -20.42 5.20
C ARG A 76 6.08 -19.96 4.85
N ALA A 77 6.30 -18.68 4.68
CA ALA A 77 7.65 -18.16 4.44
C ALA A 77 8.50 -18.18 5.71
N ASP A 78 9.81 -18.41 5.53
CA ASP A 78 10.76 -18.38 6.64
C ASP A 78 10.94 -16.99 7.26
N ALA A 79 10.68 -15.95 6.46
CA ALA A 79 10.75 -14.53 6.86
C ALA A 79 9.80 -13.69 5.99
N GLY A 80 8.48 -13.93 6.11
CA GLY A 80 7.48 -13.20 5.33
C GLY A 80 7.51 -11.69 5.58
N ARG A 81 7.36 -10.88 4.53
CA ARG A 81 7.30 -9.41 4.64
C ARG A 81 6.08 -8.86 3.91
N VAL A 82 5.36 -7.97 4.57
CA VAL A 82 4.30 -7.15 3.98
C VAL A 82 4.71 -5.69 4.08
N ILE A 83 4.78 -5.00 2.95
CA ILE A 83 5.10 -3.56 2.95
C ILE A 83 4.00 -2.80 2.22
N GLY A 84 3.38 -1.86 2.92
CA GLY A 84 2.38 -0.96 2.37
C GLY A 84 2.94 0.42 2.07
N LEU A 85 2.71 0.95 0.85
CA LEU A 85 3.01 2.34 0.54
C LEU A 85 1.89 3.25 1.06
N THR A 86 2.20 4.04 2.08
CA THR A 86 1.27 4.98 2.72
C THR A 86 1.50 6.42 2.28
N SER A 87 1.04 7.37 3.07
CA SER A 87 1.24 8.80 2.87
C SER A 87 1.09 9.55 4.19
N SER A 88 1.88 10.59 4.38
CA SER A 88 1.80 11.48 5.55
C SER A 88 0.40 12.08 5.77
N VAL A 89 -0.41 12.24 4.72
CA VAL A 89 -1.77 12.78 4.86
C VAL A 89 -2.72 11.82 5.58
N GLY A 90 -2.39 10.53 5.66
CA GLY A 90 -3.12 9.57 6.48
C GLY A 90 -2.96 9.81 7.98
N ALA A 91 -1.76 10.21 8.42
CA ALA A 91 -1.46 10.53 9.81
C ALA A 91 -1.70 12.01 10.15
N SER A 92 -1.49 12.92 9.19
CA SER A 92 -1.62 14.38 9.37
C SER A 92 -2.57 14.96 8.33
N PRO A 93 -3.84 15.16 8.66
CA PRO A 93 -4.86 15.66 7.73
C PRO A 93 -4.48 16.99 7.08
N ARG A 94 -4.86 17.15 5.83
CA ARG A 94 -4.63 18.38 5.05
C ARG A 94 -5.92 18.79 4.33
N ALA A 95 -6.18 20.09 4.27
CA ALA A 95 -7.33 20.63 3.53
C ALA A 95 -7.35 20.11 2.08
N TYR A 96 -8.50 19.78 1.57
CA TYR A 96 -8.79 19.22 0.25
C TYR A 96 -8.36 17.75 0.02
N TRP A 97 -7.63 17.14 0.92
CA TRP A 97 -7.11 15.78 0.79
C TRP A 97 -7.98 14.71 1.44
N SER A 98 -9.07 15.07 2.09
CA SER A 98 -9.83 14.21 3.01
C SER A 98 -10.26 12.87 2.38
N ALA A 99 -10.73 12.86 1.12
CA ALA A 99 -11.12 11.61 0.47
C ALA A 99 -9.96 10.61 0.33
N TYR A 100 -8.76 11.07 -0.03
CA TYR A 100 -7.57 10.24 -0.11
C TYR A 100 -6.99 9.93 1.29
N ALA A 101 -6.87 10.96 2.11
CA ALA A 101 -6.29 10.87 3.45
C ALA A 101 -7.02 9.85 4.33
N SER A 102 -8.36 9.83 4.30
CA SER A 102 -9.16 8.88 5.06
C SER A 102 -8.87 7.42 4.63
N THR A 103 -8.69 7.17 3.34
CA THR A 103 -8.34 5.82 2.87
C THR A 103 -6.93 5.40 3.31
N LYS A 104 -5.97 6.33 3.36
CA LYS A 104 -4.62 6.03 3.84
C LYS A 104 -4.56 5.86 5.36
N ALA A 105 -5.35 6.59 6.11
CA ALA A 105 -5.51 6.37 7.55
C ALA A 105 -6.10 4.98 7.85
N ALA A 106 -7.16 4.60 7.11
CA ALA A 106 -7.76 3.27 7.23
C ALA A 106 -6.76 2.16 6.82
N PHE A 107 -6.01 2.37 5.75
CA PHE A 107 -4.96 1.45 5.29
C PHE A 107 -3.86 1.26 6.34
N ASP A 108 -3.37 2.34 6.94
CA ASP A 108 -2.35 2.29 7.99
C ASP A 108 -2.84 1.51 9.21
N ASN A 109 -4.07 1.78 9.66
CA ASN A 109 -4.69 1.06 10.77
C ASN A 109 -4.85 -0.44 10.46
N LEU A 110 -5.28 -0.79 9.24
CA LEU A 110 -5.40 -2.18 8.80
C LEU A 110 -4.06 -2.92 8.90
N LEU A 111 -2.99 -2.31 8.38
CA LEU A 111 -1.67 -2.96 8.38
C LEU A 111 -1.08 -3.08 9.78
N GLU A 112 -1.27 -2.07 10.63
CA GLU A 112 -0.82 -2.12 12.02
C GLU A 112 -1.59 -3.18 12.82
N SER A 113 -2.90 -3.30 12.63
CA SER A 113 -3.72 -4.35 13.24
C SER A 113 -3.25 -5.74 12.78
N TYR A 114 -3.06 -5.94 11.48
CA TYR A 114 -2.55 -7.19 10.95
C TYR A 114 -1.15 -7.53 11.50
N ALA A 115 -0.28 -6.55 11.66
CA ALA A 115 1.03 -6.76 12.27
C ALA A 115 0.93 -7.33 13.68
N GLN A 116 0.06 -6.75 14.52
CA GLN A 116 -0.19 -7.20 15.89
C GLN A 116 -0.77 -8.62 15.94
N GLU A 117 -1.66 -8.96 14.99
CA GLU A 117 -2.25 -10.30 14.88
C GLU A 117 -1.23 -11.38 14.55
N VAL A 118 -0.27 -11.08 13.64
CA VAL A 118 0.69 -12.08 13.15
C VAL A 118 1.98 -12.15 13.97
N GLU A 119 2.31 -11.13 14.74
CA GLU A 119 3.59 -10.98 15.45
C GLU A 119 3.96 -12.19 16.30
N LYS A 120 2.99 -12.74 17.05
CA LYS A 120 3.18 -13.89 17.95
C LYS A 120 2.87 -15.24 17.31
N LEU A 121 2.25 -15.24 16.14
CA LEU A 121 1.73 -16.43 15.47
C LEU A 121 2.59 -16.88 14.30
N SER A 122 3.46 -16.01 13.79
CA SER A 122 4.25 -16.28 12.59
C SER A 122 5.54 -15.45 12.55
N LYS A 123 6.34 -15.70 11.50
CA LYS A 123 7.52 -14.90 11.19
C LYS A 123 7.22 -13.74 10.21
N VAL A 124 5.95 -13.47 9.96
CA VAL A 124 5.55 -12.33 9.12
C VAL A 124 5.83 -11.04 9.85
N ARG A 125 6.43 -10.07 9.14
CA ARG A 125 6.65 -8.71 9.62
C ARG A 125 5.99 -7.73 8.66
N VAL A 126 5.49 -6.64 9.20
CA VAL A 126 4.69 -5.66 8.45
C VAL A 126 5.30 -4.28 8.62
N ALA A 127 5.44 -3.56 7.50
CA ALA A 127 5.88 -2.18 7.51
C ALA A 127 4.99 -1.30 6.64
N VAL A 128 4.94 -0.01 6.97
CA VAL A 128 4.41 1.03 6.09
C VAL A 128 5.51 2.02 5.75
N LEU A 129 5.62 2.33 4.47
CA LEU A 129 6.59 3.26 3.92
C LEU A 129 5.87 4.46 3.31
N ASP A 130 6.07 5.66 3.90
CA ASP A 130 5.65 6.92 3.26
C ASP A 130 6.72 7.31 2.23
N PRO A 131 6.41 7.28 0.93
CA PRO A 131 7.37 7.64 -0.10
C PRO A 131 7.75 9.12 -0.08
N GLY A 132 7.03 9.97 0.65
CA GLY A 132 7.18 11.42 0.60
C GLY A 132 6.85 11.99 -0.79
N ALA A 133 7.36 13.18 -1.10
CA ALA A 133 7.22 13.76 -2.43
C ALA A 133 8.07 12.95 -3.42
N THR A 134 7.41 12.25 -4.34
CA THR A 134 8.07 11.36 -5.33
C THR A 134 7.53 11.67 -6.72
N ARG A 135 8.40 11.73 -7.70
CA ARG A 135 8.08 12.04 -9.10
C ARG A 135 7.27 10.91 -9.74
N THR A 136 5.95 11.05 -9.71
CA THR A 136 4.98 10.10 -10.23
C THR A 136 3.84 10.84 -10.93
N GLU A 137 3.05 10.16 -11.75
CA GLU A 137 1.84 10.72 -12.35
C GLU A 137 0.83 11.19 -11.28
N MET A 138 0.71 10.45 -10.18
CA MET A 138 -0.13 10.84 -9.06
C MET A 138 0.34 12.17 -8.45
N ARG A 139 1.66 12.36 -8.30
CA ARG A 139 2.22 13.63 -7.80
C ARG A 139 1.96 14.78 -8.75
N ALA A 140 2.20 14.59 -10.04
CA ALA A 140 1.91 15.60 -11.06
C ALA A 140 0.43 16.00 -11.10
N LYS A 141 -0.48 15.03 -10.92
CA LYS A 141 -1.92 15.30 -10.80
C LYS A 141 -2.26 16.12 -9.55
N ALA A 142 -1.62 15.83 -8.42
CA ALA A 142 -1.87 16.56 -7.16
C ALA A 142 -1.26 17.95 -7.13
N TYR A 143 -0.14 18.16 -7.83
CA TYR A 143 0.66 19.39 -7.85
C TYR A 143 1.05 19.76 -9.27
N PRO A 144 0.11 20.19 -10.13
CA PRO A 144 0.36 20.41 -11.56
C PRO A 144 1.34 21.55 -11.88
N GLY A 145 1.64 22.42 -10.91
CA GLY A 145 2.63 23.51 -11.06
C GLY A 145 4.02 23.20 -10.47
N GLU A 146 4.24 21.99 -9.94
CA GLU A 146 5.53 21.62 -9.35
C GLU A 146 6.54 21.20 -10.42
N ASP A 147 7.78 21.69 -10.32
CA ASP A 147 8.86 21.23 -11.22
C ASP A 147 9.23 19.77 -10.86
N PRO A 148 9.03 18.80 -11.77
CA PRO A 148 9.35 17.40 -11.51
C PRO A 148 10.83 17.14 -11.15
N LYS A 149 11.72 18.05 -11.51
CA LYS A 149 13.18 17.93 -11.21
C LYS A 149 13.48 18.20 -9.73
N THR A 150 12.59 18.88 -9.02
CA THR A 150 12.76 19.16 -7.58
C THR A 150 12.23 18.04 -6.69
N VAL A 151 11.66 16.99 -7.29
CA VAL A 151 11.03 15.87 -6.59
C VAL A 151 11.86 14.61 -6.79
N LYS A 152 12.11 13.87 -5.73
CA LYS A 152 12.93 12.64 -5.78
C LYS A 152 12.40 11.62 -6.79
N ALA A 153 13.30 10.81 -7.32
CA ALA A 153 12.98 9.77 -8.27
C ALA A 153 12.30 8.55 -7.57
N PRO A 154 11.39 7.83 -8.24
CA PRO A 154 10.79 6.61 -7.68
C PRO A 154 11.80 5.54 -7.29
N GLU A 155 12.96 5.51 -7.95
CA GLU A 155 14.05 4.56 -7.71
C GLU A 155 14.62 4.69 -6.28
N GLU A 156 14.61 5.88 -5.70
CA GLU A 156 15.05 6.11 -4.32
C GLU A 156 14.10 5.43 -3.32
N VAL A 157 12.79 5.54 -3.57
CA VAL A 157 11.77 4.83 -2.78
C VAL A 157 11.89 3.32 -2.97
N ALA A 158 12.08 2.85 -4.22
CA ALA A 158 12.23 1.44 -4.53
C ALA A 158 13.46 0.83 -3.85
N LYS A 159 14.59 1.55 -3.80
CA LYS A 159 15.78 1.12 -3.08
C LYS A 159 15.48 0.90 -1.59
N ARG A 160 14.83 1.86 -0.95
CA ARG A 160 14.49 1.75 0.47
C ARG A 160 13.49 0.62 0.74
N LEU A 161 12.51 0.44 -0.16
CA LEU A 161 11.56 -0.66 -0.09
C LEU A 161 12.28 -2.02 -0.15
N VAL A 162 13.23 -2.19 -1.06
CA VAL A 162 14.04 -3.43 -1.15
C VAL A 162 14.83 -3.66 0.14
N GLU A 163 15.42 -2.61 0.73
CA GLU A 163 16.12 -2.73 2.01
C GLU A 163 15.20 -3.25 3.12
N LEU A 164 13.95 -2.77 3.20
CA LEU A 164 12.95 -3.27 4.15
C LEU A 164 12.51 -4.71 3.86
N LEU A 165 12.52 -5.15 2.61
CA LEU A 165 12.18 -6.54 2.27
C LEU A 165 13.27 -7.53 2.71
N VAL A 166 14.55 -7.14 2.64
CA VAL A 166 15.67 -8.07 2.86
C VAL A 166 16.29 -7.97 4.26
N ASN A 167 16.12 -6.86 4.95
CA ASN A 167 16.61 -6.66 6.31
C ASN A 167 15.54 -7.03 7.34
N ASP A 168 15.99 -7.38 8.54
CA ASP A 168 15.08 -7.68 9.63
C ASP A 168 14.69 -6.40 10.39
N PHE A 169 13.47 -6.39 10.91
CA PHE A 169 12.95 -5.37 11.79
C PHE A 169 11.94 -5.99 12.77
N GLU A 170 11.80 -5.39 13.94
CA GLU A 170 10.89 -5.87 14.98
C GLU A 170 9.55 -5.13 14.93
N GLY A 171 8.48 -5.84 15.30
CA GLY A 171 7.14 -5.29 15.45
C GLY A 171 6.56 -4.72 14.15
N PHE A 172 5.76 -3.67 14.28
CA PHE A 172 5.24 -2.87 13.18
C PHE A 172 6.20 -1.72 12.88
N HIS A 173 6.77 -1.69 11.68
CA HIS A 173 7.71 -0.66 11.27
C HIS A 173 7.03 0.43 10.44
N ARG A 174 7.27 1.69 10.80
CA ARG A 174 6.78 2.86 10.06
C ARG A 174 7.93 3.81 9.79
N GLU A 175 8.12 4.17 8.54
CA GLU A 175 9.10 5.18 8.18
C GLU A 175 8.67 6.03 6.98
N ARG A 176 9.40 7.11 6.77
CA ARG A 176 9.27 7.98 5.61
C ARG A 176 10.60 8.09 4.89
N VAL A 177 10.56 8.04 3.55
CA VAL A 177 11.72 8.29 2.72
C VAL A 177 11.92 9.80 2.62
N GLU A 178 12.96 10.30 3.27
CA GLU A 178 13.35 11.70 3.15
C GLU A 178 13.99 11.94 1.76
N GLY A 179 13.85 13.17 1.25
CA GLY A 179 14.41 13.56 -0.06
C GLY A 179 15.27 14.77 0.06
#